data_e59d757064ec6c57d52449b77b7797f7
#
_entry.id   e59d757064ec6c57d52449b77b7797f7
#
_cell.length_a   1.000
_cell.length_b   1.000
_cell.length_c   1.000
_cell.angle_alpha   90.00
_cell.angle_beta   90.00
_cell.angle_gamma   90.00
#
_symmetry.space_group_name_H-M   'P 1'
#
loop_
_entity.id
_entity.type
_entity.pdbx_description
1 polymer ?
#
loop_
_entity_poly.entity_id
_entity_poly.type
_entity_poly.pdbx_seq_one_letter_code
_entity_poly.pdbx_strand_id
1 'polypeptide(L)'
;MLDWENALANTPDISFIDDCGVDDIRSEMVADYEAYISAATGETVTLDRSSPHRMELYAAADQIYQAMQYIDRAGKQNLLKYSYGGFLDNLGLFKGTTRNQATAASTTIRFTLSAERPSVVSIPKGTRVAMEGVIYFATDEYAEIPIGGMTVDVPATCTVAGEGGNGYEIGDLSTIVDPVPYVASASNITPTSGGANIESDESYKERIYLAPGAYSTAGPEDSYIYHAKSYSPAVGDVEVTSDQAAGTVDVVFLMTDGSKPNEDAIDGMIDYLSARNLRPMTDLVRVAAPDEVPYTIALTYYINRSDSARAVSIQQSVTVAVSEYVSWQRTIGRDINPDELRARIMAAGAKRIVVTAPTYTVVPGTKVGVLQGDPSVSYGGLEDD
;
A
#
# COMPACT_ATOMS: atom_id res chain seq x y z
N MET A 1 -13.95 5.32 13.96
CA MET A 1 -13.12 4.28 13.33
C MET A 1 -12.24 3.65 14.40
N LEU A 2 -12.27 2.32 14.56
CA LEU A 2 -11.26 1.64 15.37
C LEU A 2 -9.94 1.76 14.63
N ASP A 3 -9.06 2.61 15.14
CA ASP A 3 -7.72 2.79 14.59
C ASP A 3 -6.93 1.49 14.85
N TRP A 4 -6.94 0.59 13.86
CA TRP A 4 -6.31 -0.72 13.95
C TRP A 4 -4.79 -0.61 14.15
N GLU A 5 -4.17 0.42 13.59
CA GLU A 5 -2.74 0.70 13.76
C GLU A 5 -2.43 1.05 15.22
N ASN A 6 -3.23 1.94 15.82
CA ASN A 6 -3.09 2.27 17.24
C ASN A 6 -3.43 1.07 18.14
N ALA A 7 -4.41 0.23 17.78
CA ALA A 7 -4.71 -0.99 18.52
C ALA A 7 -3.51 -1.95 18.53
N LEU A 8 -2.86 -2.17 17.40
CA LEU A 8 -1.66 -3.00 17.32
C LEU A 8 -0.44 -2.35 17.95
N ALA A 9 -0.24 -1.03 17.78
CA ALA A 9 0.88 -0.29 18.37
C ALA A 9 0.83 -0.29 19.91
N ASN A 10 -0.36 -0.16 20.50
CA ASN A 10 -0.56 -0.17 21.94
C ASN A 10 -0.52 -1.58 22.56
N THR A 11 -0.50 -2.63 21.74
CA THR A 11 -0.30 -4.00 22.22
C THR A 11 1.15 -4.15 22.68
N PRO A 12 1.43 -4.62 23.92
CA PRO A 12 2.79 -4.80 24.42
C PRO A 12 3.65 -5.66 23.48
N ASP A 13 4.93 -5.32 23.37
CA ASP A 13 5.87 -6.19 22.68
C ASP A 13 6.10 -7.47 23.50
N ILE A 14 6.28 -8.56 22.78
CA ILE A 14 6.44 -9.89 23.37
C ILE A 14 7.80 -10.44 22.95
N SER A 15 8.50 -11.06 23.90
CA SER A 15 9.65 -11.91 23.67
C SER A 15 9.27 -13.36 24.03
N PHE A 16 9.64 -14.31 23.19
CA PHE A 16 9.51 -15.74 23.46
C PHE A 16 10.81 -16.33 24.03
N ILE A 17 11.81 -15.49 24.26
CA ILE A 17 13.13 -15.84 24.78
C ILE A 17 13.52 -14.97 25.98
N ASP A 18 12.54 -14.35 26.64
CA ASP A 18 12.71 -13.52 27.84
C ASP A 18 13.81 -12.44 27.71
N ASP A 19 13.98 -11.89 26.51
CA ASP A 19 14.99 -10.88 26.16
C ASP A 19 16.44 -11.30 26.48
N CYS A 20 16.70 -12.62 26.54
CA CYS A 20 18.03 -13.17 26.76
C CYS A 20 19.01 -12.74 25.65
N GLY A 21 20.12 -12.12 26.04
CA GLY A 21 21.18 -11.68 25.13
C GLY A 21 22.25 -12.74 24.88
N VAL A 22 23.03 -12.58 23.81
CA VAL A 22 24.14 -13.49 23.52
C VAL A 22 25.21 -13.50 24.63
N ASP A 23 25.43 -12.36 25.28
CA ASP A 23 26.42 -12.25 26.34
C ASP A 23 25.96 -12.91 27.65
N ASP A 24 24.65 -13.03 27.87
CA ASP A 24 24.09 -13.77 28.99
C ASP A 24 24.38 -15.27 28.80
N ILE A 25 24.10 -15.80 27.61
CA ILE A 25 24.37 -17.21 27.26
C ILE A 25 25.88 -17.50 27.34
N ARG A 26 26.72 -16.62 26.81
CA ARG A 26 28.20 -16.76 26.90
C ARG A 26 28.68 -16.82 28.33
N SER A 27 28.14 -15.96 29.18
CA SER A 27 28.51 -15.87 30.60
C SER A 27 28.06 -17.12 31.36
N GLU A 28 26.84 -17.58 31.11
CA GLU A 28 26.28 -18.80 31.72
C GLU A 28 27.09 -20.04 31.29
N MET A 29 27.36 -20.21 30.00
CA MET A 29 28.11 -21.36 29.49
C MET A 29 29.54 -21.43 30.06
N VAL A 30 30.19 -20.27 30.24
CA VAL A 30 31.53 -20.22 30.88
C VAL A 30 31.42 -20.58 32.33
N ALA A 31 30.45 -20.04 33.07
CA ALA A 31 30.24 -20.37 34.49
C ALA A 31 29.93 -21.85 34.73
N ASP A 32 29.06 -22.43 33.90
CA ASP A 32 28.73 -23.85 33.94
C ASP A 32 29.95 -24.71 33.66
N TYR A 33 30.73 -24.41 32.64
CA TYR A 33 31.96 -25.12 32.31
C TYR A 33 32.95 -25.09 33.46
N GLU A 34 33.23 -23.92 34.05
CA GLU A 34 34.10 -23.72 35.18
C GLU A 34 33.61 -24.53 36.40
N ALA A 35 32.31 -24.53 36.66
CA ALA A 35 31.67 -25.30 37.74
C ALA A 35 31.82 -26.82 37.54
N TYR A 36 31.52 -27.32 36.33
CA TYR A 36 31.62 -28.76 36.02
C TYR A 36 33.05 -29.26 36.11
N ILE A 37 34.03 -28.55 35.59
CA ILE A 37 35.41 -28.96 35.65
C ILE A 37 35.96 -28.88 37.08
N SER A 38 35.62 -27.81 37.81
CA SER A 38 36.02 -27.67 39.22
C SER A 38 35.46 -28.81 40.09
N ALA A 39 34.24 -29.18 39.88
CA ALA A 39 33.62 -30.32 40.56
C ALA A 39 34.28 -31.67 40.22
N ALA A 40 34.68 -31.86 38.96
CA ALA A 40 35.27 -33.11 38.48
C ALA A 40 36.74 -33.24 38.92
N THR A 41 37.50 -32.17 39.03
CA THR A 41 38.93 -32.19 39.36
C THR A 41 39.22 -31.94 40.82
N GLY A 42 38.29 -31.34 41.56
CA GLY A 42 38.48 -30.86 42.94
C GLY A 42 39.31 -29.57 43.05
N GLU A 43 39.66 -28.92 41.95
CA GLU A 43 40.40 -27.67 41.87
C GLU A 43 39.51 -26.56 41.30
N THR A 44 39.69 -25.33 41.78
CA THR A 44 38.96 -24.18 41.21
C THR A 44 39.55 -23.84 39.82
N VAL A 45 38.75 -24.00 38.79
CA VAL A 45 39.10 -23.70 37.40
C VAL A 45 38.41 -22.40 36.96
N THR A 46 39.23 -21.51 36.37
CA THR A 46 38.74 -20.29 35.73
C THR A 46 39.29 -20.17 34.32
N LEU A 47 38.43 -19.89 33.34
CA LEU A 47 38.84 -19.74 31.95
C LEU A 47 39.34 -18.31 31.70
N ASP A 48 40.61 -18.15 31.33
CA ASP A 48 41.15 -16.88 30.89
C ASP A 48 40.50 -16.43 29.56
N ARG A 49 40.56 -15.12 29.29
CA ARG A 49 40.00 -14.52 28.06
C ARG A 49 40.54 -15.11 26.76
N SER A 50 41.79 -15.58 26.81
CA SER A 50 42.53 -16.20 25.69
C SER A 50 42.37 -17.72 25.63
N SER A 51 41.63 -18.35 26.53
CA SER A 51 41.44 -19.79 26.57
C SER A 51 40.73 -20.30 25.31
N PRO A 52 41.29 -21.33 24.62
CA PRO A 52 40.61 -21.98 23.51
C PRO A 52 39.20 -22.47 23.84
N HIS A 53 39.01 -23.06 25.01
CA HIS A 53 37.70 -23.54 25.49
C HIS A 53 36.70 -22.41 25.63
N ARG A 54 37.12 -21.24 26.10
CA ARG A 54 36.26 -20.07 26.15
C ARG A 54 35.82 -19.63 24.76
N MET A 55 36.69 -19.67 23.76
CA MET A 55 36.36 -19.36 22.36
C MET A 55 35.36 -20.38 21.76
N GLU A 56 35.55 -21.68 22.09
CA GLU A 56 34.61 -22.74 21.66
C GLU A 56 33.24 -22.53 22.28
N LEU A 57 33.15 -22.21 23.58
CA LEU A 57 31.90 -21.89 24.26
C LEU A 57 31.21 -20.67 23.66
N TYR A 58 31.95 -19.62 23.32
CA TYR A 58 31.40 -18.44 22.69
C TYR A 58 30.86 -18.75 21.30
N ALA A 59 31.55 -19.54 20.50
CA ALA A 59 31.05 -19.97 19.20
C ALA A 59 29.77 -20.82 19.31
N ALA A 60 29.70 -21.67 20.33
CA ALA A 60 28.48 -22.45 20.63
C ALA A 60 27.34 -21.54 21.10
N ALA A 61 27.61 -20.59 22.01
CA ALA A 61 26.64 -19.61 22.48
C ALA A 61 26.01 -18.80 21.34
N ASP A 62 26.84 -18.39 20.36
CA ASP A 62 26.35 -17.66 19.18
C ASP A 62 25.35 -18.50 18.36
N GLN A 63 25.61 -19.80 18.20
CA GLN A 63 24.68 -20.70 17.49
C GLN A 63 23.39 -20.93 18.28
N ILE A 64 23.49 -21.08 19.62
CA ILE A 64 22.34 -21.22 20.52
C ILE A 64 21.49 -19.95 20.45
N TYR A 65 22.12 -18.77 20.56
CA TYR A 65 21.40 -17.50 20.46
C TYR A 65 20.70 -17.34 19.12
N GLN A 66 21.36 -17.73 18.03
CA GLN A 66 20.73 -17.71 16.70
C GLN A 66 19.52 -18.65 16.63
N ALA A 67 19.61 -19.84 17.23
CA ALA A 67 18.46 -20.76 17.31
C ALA A 67 17.32 -20.16 18.16
N MET A 68 17.63 -19.50 19.28
CA MET A 68 16.63 -18.78 20.09
C MET A 68 15.95 -17.65 19.31
N GLN A 69 16.71 -16.88 18.52
CA GLN A 69 16.14 -15.86 17.65
C GLN A 69 15.17 -16.44 16.60
N TYR A 70 15.44 -17.63 16.08
CA TYR A 70 14.50 -18.34 15.20
C TYR A 70 13.23 -18.75 15.95
N ILE A 71 13.34 -19.20 17.21
CA ILE A 71 12.19 -19.55 18.06
C ILE A 71 11.33 -18.32 18.33
N ASP A 72 11.94 -17.20 18.73
CA ASP A 72 11.25 -15.93 18.95
C ASP A 72 10.50 -15.49 17.69
N ARG A 73 11.20 -15.49 16.54
CA ARG A 73 10.58 -15.15 15.26
C ARG A 73 9.41 -16.08 14.92
N ALA A 74 9.60 -17.40 15.09
CA ALA A 74 8.53 -18.38 14.80
C ALA A 74 7.32 -18.19 15.71
N GLY A 75 7.54 -17.92 17.01
CA GLY A 75 6.48 -17.59 17.95
C GLY A 75 5.70 -16.33 17.53
N LYS A 76 6.43 -15.27 17.19
CA LYS A 76 5.87 -13.98 16.77
C LYS A 76 5.04 -14.08 15.48
N GLN A 77 5.36 -15.02 14.55
CA GLN A 77 4.57 -15.22 13.34
C GLN A 77 3.12 -15.66 13.58
N ASN A 78 2.78 -16.14 14.77
CA ASN A 78 1.41 -16.46 15.14
C ASN A 78 0.59 -15.24 15.63
N LEU A 79 1.20 -14.07 15.68
CA LEU A 79 0.59 -12.84 16.16
C LEU A 79 0.47 -11.84 15.01
N LEU A 80 -0.72 -11.27 14.83
CA LEU A 80 -1.02 -10.35 13.72
C LEU A 80 -0.04 -9.18 13.65
N LYS A 81 0.40 -8.64 14.82
CA LYS A 81 1.36 -7.54 14.92
C LYS A 81 2.68 -7.81 14.19
N TYR A 82 3.19 -9.05 14.26
CA TYR A 82 4.53 -9.40 13.78
C TYR A 82 4.53 -10.28 12.53
N SER A 83 3.37 -10.83 12.16
CA SER A 83 3.24 -11.76 11.03
C SER A 83 3.42 -11.04 9.69
N TYR A 84 3.98 -11.74 8.71
CA TYR A 84 4.20 -11.24 7.34
C TYR A 84 4.16 -12.38 6.32
N GLY A 85 3.97 -12.03 5.05
CA GLY A 85 4.01 -12.95 3.92
C GLY A 85 3.13 -14.19 4.12
N GLY A 86 3.65 -15.37 3.80
CA GLY A 86 2.90 -16.63 3.89
C GLY A 86 2.42 -17.02 5.30
N PHE A 87 3.07 -16.53 6.36
CA PHE A 87 2.58 -16.72 7.73
C PHE A 87 1.29 -15.91 7.95
N LEU A 88 1.29 -14.68 7.47
CA LEU A 88 0.11 -13.81 7.52
C LEU A 88 -1.04 -14.38 6.69
N ASP A 89 -0.74 -14.96 5.52
CA ASP A 89 -1.74 -15.62 4.68
C ASP A 89 -2.43 -16.79 5.42
N ASN A 90 -1.66 -17.57 6.19
CA ASN A 90 -2.22 -18.63 7.03
C ASN A 90 -3.08 -18.09 8.20
N LEU A 91 -2.68 -16.97 8.82
CA LEU A 91 -3.51 -16.32 9.85
C LEU A 91 -4.84 -15.82 9.27
N GLY A 92 -4.82 -15.25 8.06
CA GLY A 92 -6.02 -14.80 7.38
C GLY A 92 -7.02 -15.92 7.11
N LEU A 93 -6.55 -17.12 6.78
CA LEU A 93 -7.43 -18.29 6.56
C LEU A 93 -8.28 -18.64 7.79
N PHE A 94 -7.76 -18.50 9.01
CA PHE A 94 -8.54 -18.70 10.23
C PHE A 94 -9.68 -17.70 10.40
N LYS A 95 -9.59 -16.55 9.74
CA LYS A 95 -10.62 -15.50 9.72
C LYS A 95 -11.49 -15.55 8.47
N GLY A 96 -11.26 -16.52 7.58
CA GLY A 96 -11.96 -16.60 6.30
C GLY A 96 -11.58 -15.49 5.31
N THR A 97 -10.45 -14.83 5.53
CA THR A 97 -9.94 -13.73 4.71
C THR A 97 -8.74 -14.21 3.91
N THR A 98 -8.77 -14.04 2.60
CA THR A 98 -7.64 -14.34 1.71
C THR A 98 -7.06 -13.02 1.17
N ARG A 99 -5.74 -13.00 0.91
CA ARG A 99 -5.07 -11.84 0.32
C ARG A 99 -5.62 -11.56 -1.07
N ASN A 100 -5.93 -10.29 -1.35
CA ASN A 100 -6.35 -9.86 -2.67
C ASN A 100 -5.17 -10.01 -3.65
N GLN A 101 -5.44 -10.68 -4.76
CA GLN A 101 -4.43 -10.90 -5.80
C GLN A 101 -4.27 -9.65 -6.68
N ALA A 102 -3.11 -9.53 -7.34
CA ALA A 102 -2.88 -8.45 -8.29
C ALA A 102 -3.93 -8.48 -9.40
N THR A 103 -4.41 -7.31 -9.79
CA THR A 103 -5.33 -7.11 -10.92
C THR A 103 -4.60 -6.49 -12.10
N ALA A 104 -5.03 -6.79 -13.32
CA ALA A 104 -4.47 -6.22 -14.53
C ALA A 104 -5.23 -4.95 -14.94
N ALA A 105 -4.51 -3.99 -15.52
CA ALA A 105 -5.12 -2.80 -16.09
C ALA A 105 -5.93 -3.13 -17.34
N SER A 106 -6.99 -2.37 -17.59
CA SER A 106 -7.87 -2.51 -18.74
C SER A 106 -7.99 -1.21 -19.53
N THR A 107 -8.36 -1.34 -20.80
CA THR A 107 -8.66 -0.23 -21.71
C THR A 107 -9.53 -0.73 -22.86
N THR A 108 -9.98 0.18 -23.71
CA THR A 108 -10.64 -0.15 -24.99
C THR A 108 -9.71 0.19 -26.14
N ILE A 109 -9.44 -0.78 -27.01
CA ILE A 109 -8.59 -0.58 -28.19
C ILE A 109 -9.46 -0.47 -29.44
N ARG A 110 -9.23 0.58 -30.24
CA ARG A 110 -9.81 0.76 -31.56
C ARG A 110 -8.88 0.24 -32.62
N PHE A 111 -9.35 -0.73 -33.41
CA PHE A 111 -8.70 -1.22 -34.61
C PHE A 111 -9.28 -0.49 -35.84
N THR A 112 -8.41 -0.04 -36.74
CA THR A 112 -8.79 0.70 -37.93
C THR A 112 -8.25 0.02 -39.20
N LEU A 113 -9.12 -0.17 -40.20
CA LEU A 113 -8.72 -0.74 -41.51
C LEU A 113 -7.97 0.29 -42.36
N SER A 114 -7.16 -0.22 -43.30
CA SER A 114 -6.52 0.62 -44.32
C SER A 114 -7.49 1.15 -45.40
N ALA A 115 -8.58 0.42 -45.64
CA ALA A 115 -9.68 0.77 -46.56
C ALA A 115 -10.91 -0.07 -46.25
N GLU A 116 -12.09 0.38 -46.67
CA GLU A 116 -13.33 -0.40 -46.61
C GLU A 116 -13.18 -1.76 -47.31
N ARG A 117 -13.80 -2.79 -46.74
CA ARG A 117 -13.76 -4.16 -47.29
C ARG A 117 -15.14 -4.66 -47.64
N PRO A 118 -15.22 -5.48 -48.74
CA PRO A 118 -16.46 -6.13 -49.14
C PRO A 118 -16.78 -7.37 -48.30
N SER A 119 -15.90 -7.75 -47.36
CA SER A 119 -16.05 -8.85 -46.43
C SER A 119 -15.74 -8.42 -45.02
N VAL A 120 -16.29 -9.12 -44.04
CA VAL A 120 -16.00 -8.93 -42.62
C VAL A 120 -14.50 -9.15 -42.36
N VAL A 121 -13.91 -8.31 -41.46
CA VAL A 121 -12.55 -8.49 -40.99
C VAL A 121 -12.61 -8.84 -39.51
N SER A 122 -12.04 -9.99 -39.14
CA SER A 122 -12.08 -10.53 -37.80
C SER A 122 -10.87 -10.06 -36.97
N ILE A 123 -11.10 -9.63 -35.76
CA ILE A 123 -10.08 -9.36 -34.74
C ILE A 123 -10.16 -10.49 -33.72
N PRO A 124 -9.17 -11.40 -33.68
CA PRO A 124 -9.16 -12.52 -32.74
C PRO A 124 -9.06 -12.05 -31.28
N LYS A 125 -9.68 -12.79 -30.37
CA LYS A 125 -9.37 -12.67 -28.93
C LYS A 125 -7.89 -12.92 -28.69
N GLY A 126 -7.25 -12.14 -27.82
CA GLY A 126 -5.83 -12.25 -27.49
C GLY A 126 -4.92 -11.51 -28.46
N THR A 127 -5.47 -10.73 -29.43
CA THR A 127 -4.66 -9.85 -30.30
C THR A 127 -3.98 -8.78 -29.43
N ARG A 128 -2.65 -8.73 -29.48
CA ARG A 128 -1.86 -7.84 -28.61
C ARG A 128 -1.54 -6.53 -29.30
N VAL A 129 -1.69 -5.47 -28.50
CA VAL A 129 -1.24 -4.11 -28.82
C VAL A 129 -0.31 -3.65 -27.71
N ALA A 130 0.73 -2.90 -28.02
CA ALA A 130 1.76 -2.51 -27.09
C ALA A 130 2.10 -1.02 -27.20
N MET A 131 2.71 -0.50 -26.13
CA MET A 131 3.51 0.72 -26.17
C MET A 131 4.98 0.33 -26.31
N GLU A 132 5.57 0.60 -27.48
CA GLU A 132 7.00 0.39 -27.80
C GLU A 132 7.62 -0.95 -27.34
N GLY A 133 6.81 -2.00 -27.22
CA GLY A 133 7.29 -3.33 -26.81
C GLY A 133 7.58 -3.51 -25.31
N VAL A 134 7.18 -2.55 -24.47
CA VAL A 134 7.41 -2.60 -23.02
C VAL A 134 6.23 -3.24 -22.30
N ILE A 135 4.99 -2.85 -22.65
CA ILE A 135 3.78 -3.35 -22.04
C ILE A 135 2.79 -3.82 -23.11
N TYR A 136 2.08 -4.89 -22.82
CA TYR A 136 1.21 -5.56 -23.78
C TYR A 136 -0.21 -5.62 -23.25
N PHE A 137 -1.18 -5.22 -24.09
CA PHE A 137 -2.60 -5.41 -23.84
C PHE A 137 -3.14 -6.38 -24.88
N ALA A 138 -3.94 -7.33 -24.45
CA ALA A 138 -4.55 -8.35 -25.30
C ALA A 138 -6.07 -8.16 -25.31
N THR A 139 -6.70 -8.27 -26.49
CA THR A 139 -8.16 -8.20 -26.63
C THR A 139 -8.84 -9.30 -25.82
N ASP A 140 -9.88 -8.94 -25.05
CA ASP A 140 -10.58 -9.84 -24.14
C ASP A 140 -11.59 -10.73 -24.87
N GLU A 141 -12.03 -10.31 -26.04
CA GLU A 141 -13.04 -11.00 -26.84
C GLU A 141 -12.72 -10.95 -28.34
N TYR A 142 -13.43 -11.79 -29.08
CA TYR A 142 -13.45 -11.75 -30.54
C TYR A 142 -14.35 -10.62 -31.00
N ALA A 143 -13.92 -9.85 -31.99
CA ALA A 143 -14.69 -8.79 -32.59
C ALA A 143 -14.61 -8.81 -34.12
N GLU A 144 -15.57 -8.18 -34.80
CA GLU A 144 -15.64 -8.09 -36.24
C GLU A 144 -15.84 -6.65 -36.71
N ILE A 145 -15.08 -6.25 -37.73
CA ILE A 145 -15.38 -5.02 -38.48
C ILE A 145 -16.35 -5.41 -39.58
N PRO A 146 -17.61 -4.91 -39.56
CA PRO A 146 -18.61 -5.27 -40.54
C PRO A 146 -18.30 -4.77 -41.94
N ILE A 147 -18.98 -5.30 -42.94
CA ILE A 147 -18.87 -4.87 -44.34
C ILE A 147 -19.19 -3.38 -44.42
N GLY A 148 -18.30 -2.60 -45.03
CA GLY A 148 -18.41 -1.12 -45.13
C GLY A 148 -18.03 -0.37 -43.86
N GLY A 149 -17.71 -1.07 -42.78
CA GLY A 149 -17.13 -0.48 -41.58
C GLY A 149 -15.63 -0.26 -41.68
N MET A 150 -15.12 0.73 -40.97
CA MET A 150 -13.70 1.06 -40.94
C MET A 150 -13.03 0.75 -39.60
N THR A 151 -13.80 0.66 -38.53
CA THR A 151 -13.28 0.50 -37.16
C THR A 151 -14.10 -0.47 -36.33
N VAL A 152 -13.46 -1.03 -35.30
CA VAL A 152 -14.13 -1.73 -34.20
C VAL A 152 -13.40 -1.41 -32.88
N ASP A 153 -14.16 -1.25 -31.83
CA ASP A 153 -13.68 -1.03 -30.48
C ASP A 153 -13.77 -2.35 -29.69
N VAL A 154 -12.67 -2.76 -29.05
CA VAL A 154 -12.57 -4.04 -28.36
C VAL A 154 -11.98 -3.82 -26.98
N PRO A 155 -12.61 -4.32 -25.89
CA PRO A 155 -11.98 -4.33 -24.57
C PRO A 155 -10.67 -5.12 -24.60
N ALA A 156 -9.69 -4.61 -23.86
CA ALA A 156 -8.38 -5.25 -23.78
C ALA A 156 -7.81 -5.12 -22.37
N THR A 157 -7.16 -6.18 -21.91
CA THR A 157 -6.56 -6.27 -20.58
C THR A 157 -5.05 -6.44 -20.71
N CYS A 158 -4.31 -5.80 -19.79
CA CYS A 158 -2.86 -5.94 -19.71
C CYS A 158 -2.47 -7.41 -19.46
N THR A 159 -1.47 -7.89 -20.15
CA THR A 159 -1.01 -9.29 -20.02
C THR A 159 -0.27 -9.56 -18.71
N VAL A 160 0.13 -8.52 -17.99
CA VAL A 160 0.79 -8.59 -16.69
C VAL A 160 -0.08 -7.87 -15.68
N ALA A 161 -0.44 -8.56 -14.60
CA ALA A 161 -1.16 -7.95 -13.49
C ALA A 161 -0.22 -7.03 -12.68
N GLY A 162 -0.79 -5.97 -12.13
CA GLY A 162 -0.09 -4.96 -11.35
C GLY A 162 -0.38 -3.55 -11.85
N GLU A 163 0.09 -2.58 -11.10
CA GLU A 163 -0.10 -1.15 -11.39
C GLU A 163 0.67 -0.66 -12.63
N GLY A 164 1.70 -1.39 -13.06
CA GLY A 164 2.53 -1.01 -14.22
C GLY A 164 1.79 -0.88 -15.55
N GLY A 165 0.55 -1.41 -15.62
CA GLY A 165 -0.33 -1.25 -16.78
C GLY A 165 -1.17 0.02 -16.77
N ASN A 166 -1.19 0.78 -15.69
CA ASN A 166 -2.00 1.99 -15.53
C ASN A 166 -1.31 3.24 -16.13
N GLY A 167 -2.11 4.28 -16.37
CA GLY A 167 -1.60 5.63 -16.63
C GLY A 167 -1.15 5.88 -18.07
N TYR A 168 -1.42 4.96 -19.00
CA TYR A 168 -1.21 5.24 -20.42
C TYR A 168 -2.37 6.07 -20.96
N GLU A 169 -2.05 7.18 -21.57
CA GLU A 169 -3.00 8.12 -22.16
C GLU A 169 -3.59 7.57 -23.47
N ILE A 170 -4.65 8.21 -23.95
CA ILE A 170 -5.30 7.84 -25.21
C ILE A 170 -4.29 7.94 -26.36
N GLY A 171 -4.11 6.85 -27.11
CA GLY A 171 -3.21 6.77 -28.25
C GLY A 171 -1.81 6.23 -27.95
N ASP A 172 -1.42 6.05 -26.68
CA ASP A 172 -0.10 5.52 -26.30
C ASP A 172 0.10 4.07 -26.74
N LEU A 173 -0.94 3.26 -26.65
CA LEU A 173 -0.94 1.86 -27.11
C LEU A 173 -1.19 1.83 -28.62
N SER A 174 -0.16 1.94 -29.42
CA SER A 174 -0.29 2.08 -30.89
C SER A 174 0.44 1.02 -31.70
N THR A 175 1.26 0.17 -31.09
CA THR A 175 2.04 -0.84 -31.78
C THR A 175 1.27 -2.17 -31.82
N ILE A 176 0.85 -2.61 -33.02
CA ILE A 176 0.22 -3.95 -33.21
C ILE A 176 1.32 -5.01 -33.14
N VAL A 177 1.26 -5.87 -32.12
CA VAL A 177 2.22 -6.96 -31.90
C VAL A 177 1.86 -8.18 -32.75
N ASP A 178 0.57 -8.48 -32.82
CA ASP A 178 0.04 -9.60 -33.61
C ASP A 178 -0.68 -9.03 -34.84
N PRO A 179 -0.03 -8.95 -36.01
CA PRO A 179 -0.61 -8.35 -37.20
C PRO A 179 -1.90 -9.04 -37.63
N VAL A 180 -2.96 -8.26 -37.80
CA VAL A 180 -4.23 -8.71 -38.33
C VAL A 180 -4.36 -8.24 -39.77
N PRO A 181 -4.69 -9.14 -40.74
CA PRO A 181 -4.84 -8.72 -42.13
C PRO A 181 -5.78 -7.55 -42.31
N TYR A 182 -5.36 -6.58 -43.13
CA TYR A 182 -6.12 -5.36 -43.50
C TYR A 182 -6.24 -4.31 -42.38
N VAL A 183 -5.83 -4.56 -41.14
CA VAL A 183 -5.75 -3.60 -40.09
C VAL A 183 -4.51 -2.69 -40.29
N ALA A 184 -4.72 -1.40 -40.38
CA ALA A 184 -3.65 -0.41 -40.60
C ALA A 184 -3.10 0.12 -39.28
N SER A 185 -3.96 0.31 -38.27
CA SER A 185 -3.57 0.84 -36.98
C SER A 185 -4.48 0.33 -35.86
N ALA A 186 -3.95 0.33 -34.66
CA ALA A 186 -4.69 0.15 -33.42
C ALA A 186 -4.26 1.22 -32.42
N SER A 187 -5.18 1.70 -31.60
CA SER A 187 -4.86 2.58 -30.49
C SER A 187 -5.89 2.46 -29.38
N ASN A 188 -5.47 2.70 -28.13
CA ASN A 188 -6.43 2.80 -27.05
C ASN A 188 -7.21 4.12 -27.15
N ILE A 189 -8.50 4.05 -26.87
CA ILE A 189 -9.43 5.19 -26.89
C ILE A 189 -9.88 5.63 -25.52
N THR A 190 -9.47 4.88 -24.49
CA THR A 190 -9.62 5.23 -23.07
C THR A 190 -8.25 5.15 -22.39
N PRO A 191 -7.97 5.97 -21.36
CA PRO A 191 -6.80 5.77 -20.54
C PRO A 191 -6.79 4.38 -19.90
N THR A 192 -5.61 3.83 -19.66
CA THR A 192 -5.49 2.53 -19.00
C THR A 192 -5.64 2.67 -17.48
N SER A 193 -6.43 1.82 -16.85
CA SER A 193 -6.70 1.86 -15.42
C SER A 193 -7.12 0.50 -14.83
N GLY A 194 -7.26 0.40 -13.51
CA GLY A 194 -7.77 -0.78 -12.81
C GLY A 194 -6.71 -1.83 -12.48
N GLY A 195 -5.46 -1.63 -12.88
CA GLY A 195 -4.34 -2.46 -12.45
C GLY A 195 -3.96 -2.18 -10.99
N ALA A 196 -3.73 -3.23 -10.22
CA ALA A 196 -3.23 -3.11 -8.84
C ALA A 196 -2.28 -4.24 -8.51
N ASN A 197 -1.26 -3.94 -7.70
CA ASN A 197 -0.35 -4.94 -7.18
C ASN A 197 -1.06 -5.88 -6.21
N ILE A 198 -0.43 -6.99 -5.87
CA ILE A 198 -0.89 -7.85 -4.79
C ILE A 198 -1.00 -7.02 -3.49
N GLU A 199 -2.03 -7.28 -2.72
CA GLU A 199 -2.28 -6.60 -1.45
C GLU A 199 -1.06 -6.63 -0.52
N SER A 200 -0.68 -5.48 0.03
CA SER A 200 0.42 -5.37 0.99
C SER A 200 0.12 -6.10 2.29
N ASP A 201 1.16 -6.42 3.06
CA ASP A 201 0.98 -7.04 4.37
C ASP A 201 0.19 -6.13 5.32
N GLU A 202 0.40 -4.82 5.26
CA GLU A 202 -0.29 -3.84 6.10
C GLU A 202 -1.78 -3.79 5.79
N SER A 203 -2.16 -3.64 4.52
CA SER A 203 -3.57 -3.64 4.09
C SER A 203 -4.26 -4.97 4.43
N TYR A 204 -3.54 -6.09 4.26
CA TYR A 204 -4.08 -7.40 4.59
C TYR A 204 -4.26 -7.61 6.11
N LYS A 205 -3.33 -7.11 6.95
CA LYS A 205 -3.48 -7.09 8.42
C LYS A 205 -4.74 -6.33 8.85
N GLU A 206 -4.97 -5.17 8.25
CA GLU A 206 -6.17 -4.38 8.50
C GLU A 206 -7.44 -5.17 8.17
N ARG A 207 -7.51 -5.82 7.01
CA ARG A 207 -8.65 -6.67 6.64
C ARG A 207 -8.83 -7.88 7.55
N ILE A 208 -7.75 -8.51 8.00
CA ILE A 208 -7.82 -9.59 8.98
C ILE A 208 -8.36 -9.08 10.33
N TYR A 209 -7.96 -7.88 10.74
CA TYR A 209 -8.48 -7.22 11.95
C TYR A 209 -9.96 -6.91 11.84
N LEU A 210 -10.42 -6.41 10.69
CA LEU A 210 -11.82 -6.08 10.40
C LEU A 210 -12.69 -7.32 10.09
N ALA A 211 -12.10 -8.47 9.78
CA ALA A 211 -12.82 -9.67 9.36
C ALA A 211 -13.94 -10.13 10.33
N PRO A 212 -13.85 -9.97 11.66
CA PRO A 212 -14.97 -10.24 12.55
C PRO A 212 -16.23 -9.44 12.23
N GLY A 213 -16.08 -8.22 11.72
CA GLY A 213 -17.20 -7.37 11.26
C GLY A 213 -17.96 -7.97 10.08
N ALA A 214 -17.27 -8.70 9.19
CA ALA A 214 -17.87 -9.32 8.00
C ALA A 214 -18.94 -10.37 8.31
N TYR A 215 -18.90 -11.00 9.51
CA TYR A 215 -19.91 -11.97 9.91
C TYR A 215 -21.26 -11.33 10.30
N SER A 216 -21.30 -10.04 10.50
CA SER A 216 -22.51 -9.32 10.88
C SER A 216 -23.30 -8.90 9.65
N THR A 217 -24.47 -9.49 9.47
CA THR A 217 -25.46 -9.06 8.45
C THR A 217 -26.35 -7.92 8.93
N ALA A 218 -26.06 -7.35 10.12
CA ALA A 218 -26.81 -6.22 10.68
C ALA A 218 -26.32 -4.85 10.18
N GLY A 219 -25.30 -4.80 9.30
CA GLY A 219 -24.79 -3.59 8.67
C GLY A 219 -23.96 -2.67 9.57
N PRO A 220 -23.06 -3.21 10.46
CA PRO A 220 -22.13 -2.33 11.16
C PRO A 220 -21.15 -1.68 10.19
N GLU A 221 -20.65 -0.50 10.53
CA GLU A 221 -19.68 0.27 9.75
C GLU A 221 -18.47 -0.58 9.34
N ASP A 222 -17.86 -1.31 10.30
CA ASP A 222 -16.71 -2.19 10.04
C ASP A 222 -16.97 -3.27 8.98
N SER A 223 -18.23 -3.75 8.86
CA SER A 223 -18.62 -4.71 7.83
C SER A 223 -18.52 -4.10 6.44
N TYR A 224 -19.05 -2.89 6.26
CA TYR A 224 -18.98 -2.18 4.98
C TYR A 224 -17.53 -1.82 4.62
N ILE A 225 -16.73 -1.36 5.58
CA ILE A 225 -15.29 -1.08 5.38
C ILE A 225 -14.56 -2.36 4.94
N TYR A 226 -14.78 -3.48 5.65
CA TYR A 226 -14.18 -4.77 5.29
C TYR A 226 -14.53 -5.20 3.86
N HIS A 227 -15.82 -5.13 3.51
CA HIS A 227 -16.26 -5.52 2.18
C HIS A 227 -15.74 -4.57 1.10
N ALA A 228 -15.76 -3.26 1.32
CA ALA A 228 -15.19 -2.30 0.38
C ALA A 228 -13.71 -2.55 0.10
N LYS A 229 -12.89 -2.78 1.15
CA LYS A 229 -11.48 -3.15 1.00
C LYS A 229 -11.26 -4.55 0.40
N SER A 230 -12.25 -5.44 0.50
CA SER A 230 -12.21 -6.77 -0.12
C SER A 230 -12.57 -6.77 -1.60
N TYR A 231 -13.17 -5.69 -2.10
CA TYR A 231 -13.55 -5.55 -3.51
C TYR A 231 -12.32 -5.57 -4.44
N SER A 232 -11.29 -4.81 -4.10
CA SER A 232 -10.06 -4.73 -4.91
C SER A 232 -8.86 -4.35 -4.04
N PRO A 233 -7.66 -4.86 -4.33
CA PRO A 233 -6.42 -4.42 -3.69
C PRO A 233 -6.07 -2.96 -4.03
N ALA A 234 -6.71 -2.38 -5.06
CA ALA A 234 -6.57 -0.98 -5.43
C ALA A 234 -7.35 -0.03 -4.50
N VAL A 235 -8.27 -0.53 -3.69
CA VAL A 235 -9.01 0.28 -2.70
C VAL A 235 -8.09 0.58 -1.51
N GLY A 236 -7.85 1.86 -1.26
CA GLY A 236 -7.02 2.33 -0.16
C GLY A 236 -7.85 2.70 1.07
N ASP A 237 -8.17 3.98 1.20
CA ASP A 237 -8.91 4.51 2.34
C ASP A 237 -10.42 4.45 2.10
N VAL A 238 -11.20 4.10 3.12
CA VAL A 238 -12.66 3.94 3.03
C VAL A 238 -13.31 4.56 4.25
N GLU A 239 -14.31 5.39 4.04
CA GLU A 239 -15.15 5.96 5.08
C GLU A 239 -16.61 5.60 4.82
N VAL A 240 -17.33 5.25 5.87
CA VAL A 240 -18.75 4.84 5.81
C VAL A 240 -19.57 5.72 6.72
N THR A 241 -20.65 6.26 6.19
CA THR A 241 -21.62 7.04 6.97
C THR A 241 -23.02 6.51 6.71
N SER A 242 -23.93 6.66 7.67
CA SER A 242 -25.33 6.21 7.51
C SER A 242 -26.31 7.30 7.85
N ASP A 243 -27.38 7.38 7.06
CA ASP A 243 -28.60 8.15 7.40
C ASP A 243 -29.70 7.16 7.75
N GLN A 244 -29.94 6.98 9.05
CA GLN A 244 -30.96 6.07 9.56
C GLN A 244 -32.39 6.46 9.14
N ALA A 245 -32.65 7.76 8.94
CA ALA A 245 -33.97 8.24 8.54
C ALA A 245 -34.25 7.90 7.06
N ALA A 246 -33.24 7.96 6.22
CA ALA A 246 -33.34 7.62 4.79
C ALA A 246 -33.10 6.13 4.51
N GLY A 247 -32.55 5.38 5.46
CA GLY A 247 -32.11 3.98 5.24
C GLY A 247 -30.96 3.87 4.26
N THR A 248 -30.09 4.91 4.18
CA THR A 248 -28.95 4.92 3.26
C THR A 248 -27.62 4.69 3.99
N VAL A 249 -26.73 3.98 3.33
CA VAL A 249 -25.33 3.83 3.71
C VAL A 249 -24.48 4.42 2.61
N ASP A 250 -23.76 5.50 2.94
CA ASP A 250 -22.89 6.21 2.02
C ASP A 250 -21.44 5.76 2.25
N VAL A 251 -20.83 5.17 1.24
CA VAL A 251 -19.44 4.69 1.23
C VAL A 251 -18.61 5.63 0.37
N VAL A 252 -17.58 6.21 0.93
CA VAL A 252 -16.62 7.07 0.20
C VAL A 252 -15.26 6.40 0.25
N PHE A 253 -14.54 6.36 -0.87
CA PHE A 253 -13.23 5.70 -0.88
C PHE A 253 -12.21 6.41 -1.79
N LEU A 254 -10.93 6.20 -1.49
CA LEU A 254 -9.78 6.56 -2.31
C LEU A 254 -9.07 5.29 -2.78
N MET A 255 -8.33 5.42 -3.86
CA MET A 255 -7.43 4.37 -4.32
C MET A 255 -6.17 4.32 -3.44
N THR A 256 -5.41 3.24 -3.48
CA THR A 256 -4.17 3.05 -2.70
C THR A 256 -3.08 4.08 -3.01
N ASP A 257 -3.08 4.64 -4.22
CA ASP A 257 -2.20 5.74 -4.60
C ASP A 257 -2.70 7.13 -4.15
N GLY A 258 -3.83 7.17 -3.43
CA GLY A 258 -4.50 8.38 -3.00
C GLY A 258 -5.30 9.08 -4.10
N SER A 259 -5.42 8.52 -5.29
CA SER A 259 -6.25 9.08 -6.36
C SER A 259 -7.74 8.85 -6.09
N LYS A 260 -8.60 9.61 -6.78
CA LYS A 260 -10.06 9.36 -6.76
C LYS A 260 -10.38 8.13 -7.60
N PRO A 261 -11.36 7.32 -7.18
CA PRO A 261 -11.89 6.27 -8.03
C PRO A 261 -12.53 6.86 -9.31
N ASN A 262 -12.38 6.16 -10.42
CA ASN A 262 -13.10 6.46 -11.64
C ASN A 262 -14.56 5.93 -11.58
N GLU A 263 -15.39 6.28 -12.57
CA GLU A 263 -16.79 5.86 -12.61
C GLU A 263 -16.95 4.33 -12.61
N ASP A 264 -16.11 3.61 -13.35
CA ASP A 264 -16.16 2.14 -13.41
C ASP A 264 -15.88 1.50 -12.05
N ALA A 265 -14.92 2.04 -11.28
CA ALA A 265 -14.62 1.56 -9.92
C ALA A 265 -15.77 1.86 -8.95
N ILE A 266 -16.42 3.01 -9.09
CA ILE A 266 -17.58 3.38 -8.27
C ILE A 266 -18.75 2.45 -8.57
N ASP A 267 -19.10 2.26 -9.84
CA ASP A 267 -20.21 1.40 -10.26
C ASP A 267 -19.97 -0.07 -9.87
N GLY A 268 -18.77 -0.58 -10.08
CA GLY A 268 -18.39 -1.92 -9.65
C GLY A 268 -18.46 -2.11 -8.13
N MET A 269 -18.07 -1.10 -7.34
CA MET A 269 -18.21 -1.12 -5.89
C MET A 269 -19.68 -1.09 -5.46
N ILE A 270 -20.55 -0.31 -6.13
CA ILE A 270 -21.99 -0.29 -5.89
C ILE A 270 -22.59 -1.68 -6.11
N ASP A 271 -22.29 -2.30 -7.24
CA ASP A 271 -22.79 -3.63 -7.58
C ASP A 271 -22.33 -4.67 -6.57
N TYR A 272 -21.05 -4.64 -6.18
CA TYR A 272 -20.47 -5.55 -5.21
C TYR A 272 -21.14 -5.41 -3.82
N LEU A 273 -21.20 -4.19 -3.26
CA LEU A 273 -21.77 -3.94 -1.94
C LEU A 273 -23.30 -4.10 -1.90
N SER A 274 -23.98 -3.99 -3.04
CA SER A 274 -25.42 -4.19 -3.16
C SER A 274 -25.85 -5.66 -3.15
N ALA A 275 -24.90 -6.60 -3.17
CA ALA A 275 -25.19 -8.03 -3.12
C ALA A 275 -25.96 -8.40 -1.84
N ARG A 276 -27.01 -9.24 -1.98
CA ARG A 276 -27.95 -9.58 -0.89
C ARG A 276 -27.31 -10.28 0.31
N ASN A 277 -26.16 -10.91 0.12
CA ASN A 277 -25.41 -11.60 1.16
C ASN A 277 -24.43 -10.71 1.91
N LEU A 278 -24.23 -9.48 1.49
CA LEU A 278 -23.26 -8.55 2.08
C LEU A 278 -23.92 -7.43 2.91
N ARG A 279 -25.20 -7.11 2.64
CA ARG A 279 -25.90 -6.02 3.29
C ARG A 279 -27.25 -6.42 3.87
N PRO A 280 -27.79 -5.70 4.87
CA PRO A 280 -29.20 -5.78 5.26
C PRO A 280 -30.12 -5.45 4.07
N MET A 281 -31.31 -6.05 4.05
CA MET A 281 -32.28 -5.80 2.97
C MET A 281 -32.82 -4.36 2.99
N THR A 282 -32.71 -3.69 4.12
CA THR A 282 -33.21 -2.31 4.33
C THR A 282 -32.25 -1.23 3.85
N ASP A 283 -30.95 -1.57 3.69
CA ASP A 283 -29.92 -0.58 3.41
C ASP A 283 -29.83 -0.27 1.92
N LEU A 284 -29.92 1.00 1.58
CA LEU A 284 -29.63 1.53 0.26
C LEU A 284 -28.18 2.00 0.23
N VAL A 285 -27.30 1.21 -0.39
CA VAL A 285 -25.87 1.55 -0.50
C VAL A 285 -25.66 2.58 -1.61
N ARG A 286 -24.92 3.63 -1.30
CA ARG A 286 -24.41 4.64 -2.23
C ARG A 286 -22.90 4.66 -2.15
N VAL A 287 -22.24 4.81 -3.28
CA VAL A 287 -20.79 4.91 -3.33
C VAL A 287 -20.40 6.17 -4.10
N ALA A 288 -19.40 6.88 -3.60
CA ALA A 288 -18.92 8.09 -4.24
C ALA A 288 -17.40 8.29 -4.01
N ALA A 289 -16.78 9.10 -4.86
CA ALA A 289 -15.48 9.66 -4.56
C ALA A 289 -15.59 10.76 -3.49
N PRO A 290 -14.60 10.96 -2.61
CA PRO A 290 -14.63 12.04 -1.64
C PRO A 290 -14.55 13.40 -2.32
N ASP A 291 -15.25 14.38 -1.74
CA ASP A 291 -15.08 15.79 -2.10
C ASP A 291 -13.70 16.29 -1.66
N GLU A 292 -13.14 17.23 -2.40
CA GLU A 292 -11.81 17.77 -2.13
C GLU A 292 -11.86 19.07 -1.31
N VAL A 293 -10.99 19.15 -0.30
CA VAL A 293 -10.71 20.39 0.44
C VAL A 293 -9.32 20.86 0.01
N PRO A 294 -9.24 21.91 -0.81
CA PRO A 294 -7.98 22.37 -1.35
C PRO A 294 -7.11 23.05 -0.29
N TYR A 295 -5.80 22.80 -0.33
CA TYR A 295 -4.80 23.52 0.45
C TYR A 295 -3.54 23.80 -0.36
N THR A 296 -2.70 24.72 0.11
CA THR A 296 -1.40 25.04 -0.48
C THR A 296 -0.30 24.87 0.55
N ILE A 297 0.93 24.65 0.10
CA ILE A 297 2.12 24.63 0.97
C ILE A 297 3.02 25.82 0.60
N ALA A 298 3.29 26.66 1.59
CA ALA A 298 4.24 27.76 1.48
C ALA A 298 5.02 27.89 2.78
N LEU A 299 6.34 27.65 2.72
CA LEU A 299 7.19 27.69 3.90
C LEU A 299 8.63 28.12 3.57
N THR A 300 9.32 28.58 4.60
CA THR A 300 10.77 28.84 4.57
C THR A 300 11.41 28.10 5.74
N TYR A 301 12.48 27.38 5.48
CA TYR A 301 13.23 26.65 6.52
C TYR A 301 14.69 27.09 6.57
N TYR A 302 15.32 26.90 7.70
CA TYR A 302 16.70 27.27 7.99
C TYR A 302 17.44 26.08 8.53
N ILE A 303 18.75 25.99 8.25
CA ILE A 303 19.62 24.92 8.71
C ILE A 303 20.63 25.49 9.70
N ASN A 304 21.00 24.72 10.74
CA ASN A 304 22.03 25.16 11.67
C ASN A 304 23.37 25.32 10.96
N ARG A 305 24.12 26.39 11.23
CA ARG A 305 25.45 26.63 10.65
C ARG A 305 26.44 25.52 10.95
N SER A 306 26.31 24.84 12.08
CA SER A 306 27.10 23.65 12.44
C SER A 306 26.92 22.50 11.43
N ASP A 307 25.76 22.43 10.76
CA ASP A 307 25.40 21.41 9.78
C ASP A 307 25.69 21.83 8.32
N SER A 308 26.44 22.91 8.12
CA SER A 308 26.76 23.45 6.78
C SER A 308 27.31 22.41 5.82
N ALA A 309 28.14 21.47 6.29
CA ALA A 309 28.67 20.37 5.48
C ALA A 309 27.61 19.39 4.99
N ARG A 310 26.44 19.31 5.67
CA ARG A 310 25.33 18.45 5.34
C ARG A 310 24.13 19.21 4.72
N ALA A 311 24.27 20.51 4.48
CA ALA A 311 23.17 21.38 4.07
C ALA A 311 22.45 20.87 2.80
N VAL A 312 23.19 20.37 1.78
CA VAL A 312 22.60 19.82 0.56
C VAL A 312 21.79 18.56 0.85
N SER A 313 22.31 17.65 1.66
CA SER A 313 21.59 16.44 2.06
C SER A 313 20.32 16.77 2.85
N ILE A 314 20.39 17.74 3.77
CA ILE A 314 19.21 18.20 4.54
C ILE A 314 18.16 18.80 3.62
N GLN A 315 18.56 19.61 2.62
CA GLN A 315 17.62 20.17 1.63
C GLN A 315 16.89 19.07 0.85
N GLN A 316 17.60 18.02 0.45
CA GLN A 316 16.98 16.85 -0.20
C GLN A 316 16.01 16.13 0.75
N SER A 317 16.42 15.91 2.01
CA SER A 317 15.56 15.28 3.03
C SER A 317 14.31 16.11 3.31
N VAL A 318 14.39 17.45 3.32
CA VAL A 318 13.23 18.34 3.46
C VAL A 318 12.26 18.19 2.29
N THR A 319 12.78 18.07 1.06
CA THR A 319 11.93 17.85 -0.12
C THR A 319 11.17 16.54 -0.01
N VAL A 320 11.85 15.47 0.41
CA VAL A 320 11.21 14.17 0.66
C VAL A 320 10.16 14.27 1.77
N ALA A 321 10.48 14.92 2.89
CA ALA A 321 9.55 15.09 4.01
C ALA A 321 8.27 15.86 3.63
N VAL A 322 8.38 16.85 2.73
CA VAL A 322 7.21 17.56 2.19
C VAL A 322 6.37 16.63 1.31
N SER A 323 6.99 15.84 0.46
CA SER A 323 6.28 14.84 -0.37
C SER A 323 5.58 13.78 0.48
N GLU A 324 6.24 13.28 1.52
CA GLU A 324 5.64 12.36 2.49
C GLU A 324 4.47 12.97 3.25
N TYR A 325 4.54 14.26 3.62
CA TYR A 325 3.42 14.96 4.20
C TYR A 325 2.23 15.04 3.25
N VAL A 326 2.44 15.35 1.97
CA VAL A 326 1.38 15.42 0.96
C VAL A 326 0.68 14.05 0.82
N SER A 327 1.46 12.98 0.75
CA SER A 327 0.92 11.62 0.67
C SER A 327 0.15 11.23 1.94
N TRP A 328 0.70 11.53 3.12
CA TRP A 328 0.06 11.29 4.40
C TRP A 328 -1.25 12.08 4.57
N GLN A 329 -1.28 13.35 4.11
CA GLN A 329 -2.46 14.21 4.19
C GLN A 329 -3.63 13.70 3.32
N ARG A 330 -3.33 12.87 2.30
CA ARG A 330 -4.33 12.35 1.37
C ARG A 330 -5.09 11.15 1.96
N THR A 331 -5.73 11.39 3.07
CA THR A 331 -6.58 10.46 3.82
C THR A 331 -7.94 11.12 4.05
N ILE A 332 -9.02 10.36 3.93
CA ILE A 332 -10.40 10.86 4.12
C ILE A 332 -10.56 11.31 5.57
N GLY A 333 -11.20 12.48 5.78
CA GLY A 333 -11.47 13.02 7.10
C GLY A 333 -10.26 13.52 7.89
N ARG A 334 -9.05 13.50 7.30
CA ARG A 334 -7.85 13.98 8.00
C ARG A 334 -7.73 15.49 7.91
N ASP A 335 -7.72 16.14 9.08
CA ASP A 335 -7.52 17.58 9.19
C ASP A 335 -6.18 18.03 8.59
N ILE A 336 -6.18 19.15 7.91
CA ILE A 336 -4.95 19.75 7.37
C ILE A 336 -4.17 20.33 8.54
N ASN A 337 -3.10 19.64 8.95
CA ASN A 337 -2.33 19.97 10.14
C ASN A 337 -0.93 20.49 9.78
N PRO A 338 -0.69 21.83 9.94
CA PRO A 338 0.63 22.42 9.70
C PRO A 338 1.70 21.97 10.70
N ASP A 339 1.31 21.50 11.89
CA ASP A 339 2.28 21.07 12.89
C ASP A 339 2.89 19.72 12.56
N GLU A 340 2.15 18.83 11.91
CA GLU A 340 2.70 17.60 11.34
C GLU A 340 3.74 17.89 10.23
N LEU A 341 3.44 18.86 9.36
CA LEU A 341 4.41 19.32 8.35
C LEU A 341 5.70 19.85 9.00
N ARG A 342 5.57 20.65 10.07
CA ARG A 342 6.72 21.14 10.84
C ARG A 342 7.51 20.01 11.47
N ALA A 343 6.83 19.06 12.09
CA ALA A 343 7.49 17.93 12.76
C ALA A 343 8.33 17.11 11.78
N ARG A 344 7.81 16.80 10.60
CA ARG A 344 8.54 16.06 9.54
C ARG A 344 9.76 16.82 9.02
N ILE A 345 9.62 18.12 8.76
CA ILE A 345 10.72 18.95 8.26
C ILE A 345 11.80 19.15 9.35
N MET A 346 11.41 19.28 10.61
CA MET A 346 12.38 19.32 11.73
C MET A 346 13.13 18.00 11.85
N ALA A 347 12.45 16.87 11.73
CA ALA A 347 13.05 15.54 11.73
C ALA A 347 14.03 15.34 10.54
N ALA A 348 13.77 16.00 9.41
CA ALA A 348 14.66 16.01 8.24
C ALA A 348 15.95 16.82 8.44
N GLY A 349 16.10 17.53 9.57
CA GLY A 349 17.31 18.25 9.95
C GLY A 349 17.23 19.79 9.83
N ALA A 350 16.04 20.35 9.61
CA ALA A 350 15.84 21.79 9.69
C ALA A 350 15.96 22.27 11.13
N LYS A 351 16.59 23.42 11.34
CA LYS A 351 16.66 24.08 12.66
C LYS A 351 15.38 24.85 12.99
N ARG A 352 14.87 25.58 12.03
CA ARG A 352 13.69 26.45 12.20
C ARG A 352 12.88 26.48 10.91
N ILE A 353 11.56 26.59 11.07
CA ILE A 353 10.62 26.62 9.95
C ILE A 353 9.61 27.75 10.16
N VAL A 354 9.35 28.50 9.11
CA VAL A 354 8.27 29.48 9.03
C VAL A 354 7.24 28.96 8.02
N VAL A 355 6.13 28.43 8.51
CA VAL A 355 5.02 27.94 7.68
C VAL A 355 4.03 29.10 7.49
N THR A 356 3.83 29.52 6.25
CA THR A 356 2.83 30.52 5.86
C THR A 356 1.53 29.86 5.44
N ALA A 357 1.62 28.68 4.81
CA ALA A 357 0.54 27.78 4.46
C ALA A 357 1.02 26.32 4.58
N PRO A 358 0.16 25.37 4.90
CA PRO A 358 -1.27 25.50 5.21
C PRO A 358 -1.52 26.11 6.60
N THR A 359 -2.74 26.57 6.83
CA THR A 359 -3.29 26.80 8.18
C THR A 359 -4.06 25.58 8.62
N TYR A 360 -4.19 25.36 9.93
CA TYR A 360 -5.01 24.28 10.45
C TYR A 360 -6.45 24.42 9.92
N THR A 361 -6.92 23.36 9.27
CA THR A 361 -8.26 23.32 8.66
C THR A 361 -8.91 21.99 8.95
N VAL A 362 -10.09 22.03 9.57
CA VAL A 362 -10.90 20.82 9.81
C VAL A 362 -11.44 20.31 8.48
N VAL A 363 -11.24 19.04 8.22
CA VAL A 363 -11.74 18.35 7.04
C VAL A 363 -12.92 17.46 7.46
N PRO A 364 -14.12 17.64 6.87
CA PRO A 364 -15.26 16.77 7.15
C PRO A 364 -14.94 15.30 6.88
N GLY A 365 -15.54 14.39 7.67
CA GLY A 365 -15.24 12.96 7.64
C GLY A 365 -15.39 12.24 6.28
N THR A 366 -16.13 12.84 5.33
CA THR A 366 -16.31 12.30 3.95
C THR A 366 -15.50 13.04 2.89
N LYS A 367 -14.61 13.95 3.29
CA LYS A 367 -13.80 14.78 2.39
C LYS A 367 -12.31 14.48 2.56
N VAL A 368 -11.52 14.89 1.59
CA VAL A 368 -10.05 14.70 1.57
C VAL A 368 -9.31 16.00 1.31
N GLY A 369 -8.23 16.25 2.05
CA GLY A 369 -7.33 17.37 1.79
C GLY A 369 -6.52 17.16 0.52
N VAL A 370 -6.51 18.14 -0.40
CA VAL A 370 -5.81 18.06 -1.67
C VAL A 370 -4.89 19.26 -1.90
N LEU A 371 -3.62 18.99 -2.16
CA LEU A 371 -2.66 20.02 -2.49
C LEU A 371 -3.02 20.67 -3.84
N GLN A 372 -3.14 22.01 -3.87
CA GLN A 372 -3.30 22.78 -5.09
C GLN A 372 -1.97 23.42 -5.51
N GLY A 373 -1.53 23.07 -6.73
CA GLY A 373 -0.28 23.55 -7.29
C GLY A 373 0.97 22.95 -6.63
N ASP A 374 2.14 23.41 -7.03
CA ASP A 374 3.41 22.95 -6.49
C ASP A 374 3.70 23.53 -5.09
N PRO A 375 4.30 22.75 -4.18
CA PRO A 375 4.73 23.24 -2.88
C PRO A 375 5.78 24.36 -3.02
N SER A 376 5.54 25.52 -2.43
CA SER A 376 6.51 26.62 -2.36
C SER A 376 7.40 26.43 -1.13
N VAL A 377 8.53 25.73 -1.29
CA VAL A 377 9.49 25.43 -0.23
C VAL A 377 10.77 26.19 -0.47
N SER A 378 11.12 27.15 0.41
CA SER A 378 12.29 28.01 0.28
C SER A 378 13.33 27.71 1.33
N TYR A 379 14.59 27.56 0.91
CA TYR A 379 15.72 27.51 1.83
C TYR A 379 16.13 28.95 2.23
N GLY A 380 15.99 29.28 3.51
CA GLY A 380 16.26 30.62 4.07
C GLY A 380 17.73 30.87 4.44
N GLY A 381 18.59 29.82 4.35
CA GLY A 381 20.00 29.94 4.66
C GLY A 381 20.39 29.27 5.99
N LEU A 382 21.66 29.49 6.37
CA LEU A 382 22.23 28.99 7.63
C LEU A 382 21.95 29.98 8.77
N GLU A 383 21.55 29.48 9.92
CA GLU A 383 21.38 30.26 11.15
C GLU A 383 22.33 29.78 12.25
N ASP A 384 22.83 30.73 13.04
CA ASP A 384 23.57 30.42 14.27
C ASP A 384 22.62 30.07 15.40
N ASP A 385 23.10 29.35 16.43
CA ASP A 385 22.30 28.99 17.63
C ASP A 385 21.92 30.22 18.47
#